data_b6cd2edb6c0c911619dc49fc3a1d546d
#
_entry.id   b6cd2edb6c0c911619dc49fc3a1d546d
#
_cell.length_a   1.000
_cell.length_b   1.000
_cell.length_c   1.000
_cell.angle_alpha   90.00
_cell.angle_beta   90.00
_cell.angle_gamma   90.00
#
_symmetry.space_group_name_H-M   'P 1'
#
loop_
_entity.id
_entity.type
_entity.pdbx_description
1 polymer ?
#
loop_
_entity_poly.entity_id
_entity_poly.type
_entity_poly.pdbx_seq_one_letter_code
_entity_poly.pdbx_strand_id
1 'polypeptide(L)'
;MYKRQLVHDVLVVVTAYALIRISVGSTFIACILTIVGYSVNDTIVIFDRIRENLHGIKKYSADELADIANESLTQTLSRSINTSLTTFVMVLLLFIFGHTSIREFSLPLMVGVLCGTYSSICIATELWYVMKLYLGKSAIKKQAAAPAKVSKKAKN
;
A
#
# COMPACT_ATOMS: atom_id res chain seq x y z
N MET A 1 -6.57 1.24 -6.82
CA MET A 1 -5.46 0.54 -6.20
C MET A 1 -5.71 0.24 -4.74
N TYR A 2 -5.78 1.24 -3.89
CA TYR A 2 -5.97 1.10 -2.44
C TYR A 2 -7.09 0.16 -1.99
N LYS A 3 -8.19 0.09 -2.74
CA LYS A 3 -9.36 -0.74 -2.38
C LYS A 3 -9.06 -2.23 -2.22
N ARG A 4 -8.21 -2.80 -3.08
CA ARG A 4 -7.86 -4.24 -3.02
C ARG A 4 -6.98 -4.56 -1.82
N GLN A 5 -6.00 -3.71 -1.55
CA GLN A 5 -5.13 -3.83 -0.39
C GLN A 5 -5.92 -3.66 0.92
N LEU A 6 -6.78 -2.62 1.00
CA LEU A 6 -7.62 -2.40 2.18
C LEU A 6 -8.57 -3.58 2.45
N VAL A 7 -9.16 -4.16 1.40
CA VAL A 7 -9.99 -5.36 1.55
C VAL A 7 -9.18 -6.53 2.10
N HIS A 8 -7.97 -6.74 1.62
CA HIS A 8 -7.06 -7.77 2.14
C HIS A 8 -6.77 -7.55 3.63
N ASP A 9 -6.38 -6.33 4.02
CA ASP A 9 -6.03 -6.01 5.39
C ASP A 9 -7.24 -6.18 6.34
N VAL A 10 -8.42 -5.73 5.92
CA VAL A 10 -9.67 -5.94 6.68
C VAL A 10 -9.99 -7.43 6.80
N LEU A 11 -9.85 -8.22 5.73
CA LEU A 11 -10.11 -9.67 5.79
C LEU A 11 -9.15 -10.38 6.75
N VAL A 12 -7.87 -9.99 6.80
CA VAL A 12 -6.91 -10.55 7.76
C VAL A 12 -7.34 -10.24 9.18
N VAL A 13 -7.77 -9.01 9.47
CA VAL A 13 -8.25 -8.62 10.80
C VAL A 13 -9.50 -9.38 11.19
N VAL A 14 -10.47 -9.49 10.27
CA VAL A 14 -11.69 -10.30 10.51
C VAL A 14 -11.34 -11.76 10.79
N THR A 15 -10.39 -12.32 10.06
CA THR A 15 -9.89 -13.68 10.28
C THR A 15 -9.23 -13.81 11.65
N ALA A 16 -8.42 -12.83 12.05
CA ALA A 16 -7.80 -12.81 13.38
C ALA A 16 -8.86 -12.79 14.49
N TYR A 17 -9.91 -11.95 14.36
CA TYR A 17 -11.04 -11.93 15.31
C TYR A 17 -11.76 -13.28 15.38
N ALA A 18 -12.00 -13.91 14.24
CA ALA A 18 -12.65 -15.21 14.17
C ALA A 18 -11.82 -16.33 14.82
N LEU A 19 -10.50 -16.33 14.60
CA LEU A 19 -9.58 -17.32 15.19
C LEU A 19 -9.43 -17.17 16.71
N ILE A 20 -9.35 -15.93 17.19
CA ILE A 20 -9.17 -15.62 18.61
C ILE A 20 -10.51 -15.71 19.37
N ARG A 21 -11.63 -15.79 18.66
CA ARG A 21 -13.00 -15.85 19.21
C ARG A 21 -13.36 -14.66 20.11
N ILE A 22 -12.86 -13.46 19.75
CA ILE A 22 -13.22 -12.22 20.43
C ILE A 22 -14.59 -11.76 19.95
N SER A 23 -15.41 -11.24 20.88
CA SER A 23 -16.74 -10.70 20.54
C SER A 23 -16.65 -9.48 19.63
N VAL A 24 -17.51 -9.44 18.60
CA VAL A 24 -17.58 -8.32 17.66
C VAL A 24 -18.42 -7.20 18.28
N GLY A 25 -17.78 -6.17 18.77
CA GLY A 25 -18.40 -4.99 19.39
C GLY A 25 -17.84 -3.69 18.84
N SER A 26 -18.02 -2.60 19.57
CA SER A 26 -17.45 -1.28 19.24
C SER A 26 -15.93 -1.30 19.10
N THR A 27 -15.27 -2.13 19.88
CA THR A 27 -13.82 -2.37 19.85
C THR A 27 -13.35 -2.92 18.50
N PHE A 28 -14.13 -3.79 17.88
CA PHE A 28 -13.86 -4.32 16.55
C PHE A 28 -13.86 -3.22 15.49
N ILE A 29 -14.86 -2.32 15.52
CA ILE A 29 -14.94 -1.21 14.57
C ILE A 29 -13.74 -0.27 14.74
N ALA A 30 -13.38 0.06 15.99
CA ALA A 30 -12.23 0.89 16.29
C ALA A 30 -10.92 0.25 15.78
N CYS A 31 -10.75 -1.06 15.95
CA CYS A 31 -9.60 -1.81 15.46
C CYS A 31 -9.49 -1.74 13.94
N ILE A 32 -10.58 -2.01 13.20
CA ILE A 32 -10.59 -1.94 11.74
C ILE A 32 -10.25 -0.53 11.26
N LEU A 33 -10.87 0.51 11.82
CA LEU A 33 -10.59 1.89 11.43
C LEU A 33 -9.12 2.26 11.66
N THR A 34 -8.54 1.83 12.77
CA THR A 34 -7.13 2.07 13.11
C THR A 34 -6.22 1.39 12.10
N ILE A 35 -6.46 0.13 11.78
CA ILE A 35 -5.63 -0.64 10.84
C ILE A 35 -5.74 -0.09 9.43
N VAL A 36 -6.95 0.25 8.98
CA VAL A 36 -7.17 0.90 7.68
C VAL A 36 -6.42 2.22 7.61
N GLY A 37 -6.51 3.07 8.64
CA GLY A 37 -5.78 4.33 8.70
C GLY A 37 -4.27 4.13 8.67
N TYR A 38 -3.76 3.16 9.41
CA TYR A 38 -2.35 2.80 9.45
C TYR A 38 -1.84 2.30 8.08
N SER A 39 -2.54 1.36 7.45
CA SER A 39 -2.20 0.81 6.14
C SER A 39 -2.25 1.87 5.02
N VAL A 40 -3.25 2.76 5.05
CA VAL A 40 -3.35 3.87 4.09
C VAL A 40 -2.18 4.83 4.25
N ASN A 41 -1.83 5.19 5.49
CA ASN A 41 -0.73 6.11 5.76
C ASN A 41 0.61 5.59 5.23
N ASP A 42 0.94 4.33 5.50
CA ASP A 42 2.18 3.71 5.02
C ASP A 42 2.22 3.61 3.50
N THR A 43 1.10 3.23 2.90
CA THR A 43 0.94 3.15 1.43
C THR A 43 1.12 4.52 0.76
N ILE A 44 0.59 5.59 1.34
CA ILE A 44 0.75 6.96 0.82
C ILE A 44 2.23 7.35 0.79
N VAL A 45 2.98 7.06 1.85
CA VAL A 45 4.43 7.37 1.93
C VAL A 45 5.20 6.69 0.80
N ILE A 46 4.93 5.42 0.54
CA ILE A 46 5.60 4.66 -0.54
C ILE A 46 5.25 5.26 -1.90
N PHE A 47 3.97 5.55 -2.15
CA PHE A 47 3.56 6.11 -3.44
C PHE A 47 4.02 7.54 -3.67
N ASP A 48 4.11 8.34 -2.63
CA ASP A 48 4.65 9.69 -2.72
C ASP A 48 6.13 9.65 -3.15
N ARG A 49 6.91 8.74 -2.58
CA ARG A 49 8.30 8.51 -2.97
C ARG A 49 8.45 8.01 -4.40
N ILE A 50 7.62 7.05 -4.81
CA ILE A 50 7.59 6.59 -6.21
C ILE A 50 7.26 7.74 -7.16
N ARG A 51 6.32 8.60 -6.78
CA ARG A 51 5.93 9.77 -7.58
C ARG A 51 7.07 10.79 -7.68
N GLU A 52 7.79 11.01 -6.59
CA GLU A 52 8.96 11.88 -6.56
C GLU A 52 10.06 11.37 -7.50
N ASN A 53 10.40 10.09 -7.42
CA ASN A 53 11.41 9.47 -8.26
C ASN A 53 11.00 9.40 -9.74
N LEU A 54 9.69 9.40 -10.04
CA LEU A 54 9.17 9.49 -11.40
C LEU A 54 9.16 10.93 -11.96
N HIS A 55 9.33 11.94 -11.10
CA HIS A 55 9.21 13.33 -11.51
C HIS A 55 10.36 13.72 -12.46
N GLY A 56 10.01 14.15 -13.67
CA GLY A 56 10.96 14.55 -14.70
C GLY A 56 11.21 13.50 -15.79
N ILE A 57 10.80 12.27 -15.60
CA ILE A 57 10.97 11.19 -16.60
C ILE A 57 9.73 11.14 -17.50
N LYS A 58 9.85 11.58 -18.75
CA LYS A 58 8.75 11.63 -19.72
C LYS A 58 8.45 10.32 -20.44
N LYS A 59 9.45 9.44 -20.55
CA LYS A 59 9.33 8.11 -21.16
C LYS A 59 10.12 7.14 -20.29
N TYR A 60 9.55 6.00 -19.98
CA TYR A 60 10.19 4.94 -19.20
C TYR A 60 9.92 3.58 -19.82
N SER A 61 10.93 2.74 -19.81
CA SER A 61 10.83 1.31 -20.13
C SER A 61 10.21 0.53 -18.97
N ALA A 62 9.83 -0.72 -19.22
CA ALA A 62 9.32 -1.60 -18.16
C ALA A 62 10.40 -1.86 -17.07
N ASP A 63 11.65 -2.00 -17.49
CA ASP A 63 12.78 -2.25 -16.60
C ASP A 63 13.11 -1.03 -15.75
N GLU A 64 13.11 0.17 -16.33
CA GLU A 64 13.28 1.43 -15.59
C GLU A 64 12.18 1.67 -14.57
N LEU A 65 10.94 1.25 -14.85
CA LEU A 65 9.84 1.31 -13.90
C LEU A 65 10.04 0.37 -12.71
N ALA A 66 10.61 -0.82 -12.95
CA ALA A 66 10.94 -1.76 -11.89
C ALA A 66 12.06 -1.21 -11.00
N ASP A 67 13.08 -0.62 -11.60
CA ASP A 67 14.22 -0.02 -10.89
C ASP A 67 13.76 1.16 -10.02
N ILE A 68 12.92 2.06 -10.55
CA ILE A 68 12.36 3.19 -9.80
C ILE A 68 11.50 2.70 -8.62
N ALA A 69 10.68 1.67 -8.84
CA ALA A 69 9.87 1.10 -7.76
C ALA A 69 10.74 0.49 -6.66
N ASN A 70 11.77 -0.27 -7.04
CA ASN A 70 12.69 -0.91 -6.11
C ASN A 70 13.54 0.12 -5.34
N GLU A 71 14.04 1.14 -6.01
CA GLU A 71 14.76 2.24 -5.39
C GLU A 71 13.88 3.01 -4.40
N SER A 72 12.65 3.34 -4.80
CA SER A 72 11.68 4.02 -3.93
C SER A 72 11.34 3.19 -2.70
N LEU A 73 11.16 1.87 -2.86
CA LEU A 73 10.97 0.95 -1.75
C LEU A 73 12.16 0.96 -0.80
N THR A 74 13.37 0.80 -1.31
CA THR A 74 14.58 0.76 -0.50
C THR A 74 14.75 2.04 0.31
N GLN A 75 14.42 3.20 -0.27
CA GLN A 75 14.50 4.50 0.40
C GLN A 75 13.45 4.68 1.51
N THR A 76 12.26 4.06 1.37
CA THR A 76 11.17 4.18 2.34
C THR A 76 11.13 3.02 3.34
N LEU A 77 11.80 1.90 3.05
CA LEU A 77 11.74 0.68 3.85
C LEU A 77 12.15 0.91 5.31
N SER A 78 13.27 1.60 5.53
CA SER A 78 13.75 1.89 6.88
C SER A 78 12.73 2.70 7.70
N ARG A 79 12.07 3.67 7.07
CA ARG A 79 11.03 4.47 7.70
C ARG A 79 9.79 3.63 8.04
N SER A 80 9.30 2.84 7.08
CA SER A 80 8.13 1.98 7.28
C SER A 80 8.38 0.94 8.37
N ILE A 81 9.55 0.30 8.38
CA ILE A 81 9.93 -0.67 9.42
C ILE A 81 10.01 0.00 10.79
N ASN A 82 10.68 1.14 10.92
CA ASN A 82 10.81 1.85 12.19
C ASN A 82 9.44 2.30 12.72
N THR A 83 8.58 2.83 11.88
CA THR A 83 7.22 3.24 12.25
C THR A 83 6.39 2.04 12.71
N SER A 84 6.48 0.92 12.00
CA SER A 84 5.77 -0.32 12.35
C SER A 84 6.29 -0.91 13.65
N LEU A 85 7.60 -0.90 13.85
CA LEU A 85 8.22 -1.41 15.06
C LEU A 85 7.82 -0.60 16.28
N THR A 86 7.86 0.73 16.20
CA THR A 86 7.44 1.59 17.30
C THR A 86 5.96 1.42 17.64
N THR A 87 5.10 1.36 16.62
CA THR A 87 3.67 1.11 16.81
C THR A 87 3.43 -0.27 17.42
N PHE A 88 4.11 -1.29 16.91
CA PHE A 88 4.01 -2.66 17.44
C PHE A 88 4.42 -2.73 18.91
N VAL A 89 5.55 -2.10 19.29
CA VAL A 89 6.00 -2.05 20.69
C VAL A 89 4.97 -1.36 21.57
N MET A 90 4.38 -0.24 21.13
CA MET A 90 3.33 0.45 21.89
C MET A 90 2.10 -0.43 22.09
N VAL A 91 1.63 -1.10 21.04
CA VAL A 91 0.47 -2.00 21.13
C VAL A 91 0.79 -3.24 21.97
N LEU A 92 2.04 -3.74 21.93
CA LEU A 92 2.50 -4.83 22.79
C LEU A 92 2.49 -4.42 24.27
N LEU A 93 2.93 -3.22 24.60
CA LEU A 93 2.85 -2.68 25.96
C LEU A 93 1.38 -2.54 26.42
N LEU A 94 0.50 -2.08 25.56
CA LEU A 94 -0.95 -2.05 25.84
C LEU A 94 -1.52 -3.45 26.09
N PHE A 95 -1.03 -4.44 25.38
CA PHE A 95 -1.44 -5.84 25.59
C PHE A 95 -0.97 -6.38 26.95
N ILE A 96 0.27 -6.08 27.35
CA ILE A 96 0.88 -6.56 28.59
C ILE A 96 0.25 -5.88 29.81
N PHE A 97 0.17 -4.56 29.80
CA PHE A 97 -0.27 -3.74 30.93
C PHE A 97 -1.77 -3.41 30.91
N GLY A 98 -2.44 -3.66 29.78
CA GLY A 98 -3.83 -3.30 29.60
C GLY A 98 -4.81 -4.18 30.37
N HIS A 99 -5.95 -3.61 30.72
CA HIS A 99 -7.12 -4.31 31.25
C HIS A 99 -7.71 -5.24 30.17
N THR A 100 -8.59 -6.17 30.55
CA THR A 100 -9.16 -7.19 29.64
C THR A 100 -9.69 -6.59 28.32
N SER A 101 -10.47 -5.52 28.37
CA SER A 101 -11.00 -4.86 27.17
C SER A 101 -9.91 -4.28 26.27
N ILE A 102 -8.81 -3.78 26.85
CA ILE A 102 -7.66 -3.24 26.10
C ILE A 102 -6.89 -4.39 25.44
N ARG A 103 -6.76 -5.52 26.11
CA ARG A 103 -6.11 -6.72 25.54
C ARG A 103 -6.88 -7.29 24.36
N GLU A 104 -8.20 -7.35 24.44
CA GLU A 104 -9.07 -7.77 23.33
C GLU A 104 -8.96 -6.86 22.11
N PHE A 105 -8.67 -5.58 22.30
CA PHE A 105 -8.38 -4.64 21.22
C PHE A 105 -6.96 -4.76 20.71
N SER A 106 -5.97 -4.87 21.61
CA SER A 106 -4.54 -4.82 21.26
C SER A 106 -4.10 -6.03 20.46
N LEU A 107 -4.64 -7.21 20.74
CA LEU A 107 -4.20 -8.45 20.11
C LEU A 107 -4.49 -8.47 18.60
N PRO A 108 -5.72 -8.23 18.11
CA PRO A 108 -6.00 -8.10 16.68
C PRO A 108 -5.27 -6.91 16.04
N LEU A 109 -5.06 -5.83 16.80
CA LEU A 109 -4.33 -4.67 16.31
C LEU A 109 -2.85 -4.99 16.05
N MET A 110 -2.20 -5.80 16.89
CA MET A 110 -0.83 -6.29 16.65
C MET A 110 -0.74 -7.06 15.32
N VAL A 111 -1.67 -8.00 15.11
CA VAL A 111 -1.74 -8.76 13.85
C VAL A 111 -1.97 -7.82 12.66
N GLY A 112 -2.87 -6.85 12.81
CA GLY A 112 -3.18 -5.87 11.78
C GLY A 112 -2.02 -4.97 11.41
N VAL A 113 -1.23 -4.50 12.39
CA VAL A 113 -0.04 -3.67 12.15
C VAL A 113 1.02 -4.45 11.37
N LEU A 114 1.31 -5.69 11.77
CA LEU A 114 2.27 -6.54 11.06
C LEU A 114 1.82 -6.85 9.63
N CYS A 115 0.55 -7.22 9.47
CA CYS A 115 -0.01 -7.52 8.16
C CYS A 115 -0.08 -6.27 7.27
N GLY A 116 -0.50 -5.12 7.80
CA GLY A 116 -0.56 -3.85 7.08
C GLY A 116 0.80 -3.39 6.58
N THR A 117 1.85 -3.55 7.37
CA THR A 117 3.21 -3.24 6.95
C THR A 117 3.67 -4.15 5.80
N TYR A 118 3.47 -5.45 5.94
CA TYR A 118 3.78 -6.41 4.87
C TYR A 118 2.98 -6.11 3.60
N SER A 119 1.68 -5.86 3.73
CA SER A 119 0.78 -5.54 2.62
C SER A 119 1.19 -4.25 1.89
N SER A 120 1.58 -3.21 2.64
CA SER A 120 2.02 -1.94 2.05
C SER A 120 3.33 -2.07 1.27
N ILE A 121 4.29 -2.83 1.78
CA ILE A 121 5.59 -3.00 1.14
C ILE A 121 5.48 -3.93 -0.08
N CYS A 122 4.89 -5.11 0.09
CA CYS A 122 4.88 -6.15 -0.95
C CYS A 122 3.72 -5.97 -1.93
N ILE A 123 2.46 -5.89 -1.42
CA ILE A 123 1.28 -5.94 -2.28
C ILE A 123 1.04 -4.61 -3.00
N ALA A 124 1.19 -3.47 -2.30
CA ALA A 124 0.89 -2.18 -2.91
C ALA A 124 1.85 -1.84 -4.05
N THR A 125 3.13 -2.12 -3.88
CA THR A 125 4.16 -1.83 -4.88
C THR A 125 4.06 -2.71 -6.11
N GLU A 126 3.88 -4.02 -5.91
CA GLU A 126 3.65 -4.96 -7.02
C GLU A 126 2.40 -4.60 -7.81
N LEU A 127 1.31 -4.27 -7.12
CA LEU A 127 0.06 -3.87 -7.77
C LEU A 127 0.22 -2.56 -8.54
N TRP A 128 1.02 -1.61 -8.03
CA TRP A 128 1.33 -0.37 -8.73
C TRP A 128 2.13 -0.64 -10.01
N TYR A 129 3.19 -1.45 -9.93
CA TYR A 129 4.02 -1.84 -11.07
C TYR A 129 3.20 -2.50 -12.18
N VAL A 130 2.44 -3.54 -11.84
CA VAL A 130 1.58 -4.25 -12.79
C VAL A 130 0.58 -3.29 -13.44
N MET A 131 -0.05 -2.40 -12.68
CA MET A 131 -1.01 -1.45 -13.23
C MET A 131 -0.36 -0.44 -14.18
N LYS A 132 0.83 0.05 -13.86
CA LYS A 132 1.58 0.97 -14.73
C LYS A 132 1.96 0.30 -16.04
N LEU A 133 2.37 -0.97 -16.02
CA LEU A 133 2.63 -1.75 -17.21
C LEU A 133 1.37 -1.92 -18.10
N TYR A 134 0.23 -2.22 -17.48
CA TYR A 134 -1.04 -2.35 -18.23
C TYR A 134 -1.47 -1.02 -18.86
N LEU A 135 -1.40 0.07 -18.13
CA LEU A 135 -1.74 1.41 -18.62
C LEU A 135 -0.74 1.90 -19.67
N GLY A 136 0.56 1.63 -19.45
CA GLY A 136 1.62 1.96 -20.39
C GLY A 136 1.44 1.23 -21.73
N LYS A 137 1.17 -0.07 -21.72
CA LYS A 137 0.86 -0.85 -22.93
C LYS A 137 -0.37 -0.33 -23.65
N SER A 138 -1.40 0.10 -22.92
CA SER A 138 -2.62 0.67 -23.50
C SER A 138 -2.36 2.05 -24.13
N ALA A 139 -1.50 2.88 -23.54
CA ALA A 139 -1.13 4.17 -24.08
C ALA A 139 -0.26 4.05 -25.35
N ILE A 140 0.72 3.13 -25.34
CA ILE A 140 1.57 2.84 -26.51
C ILE A 140 0.74 2.27 -27.66
N LYS A 141 -0.20 1.36 -27.37
CA LYS A 141 -1.11 0.80 -28.39
C LYS A 141 -2.06 1.87 -28.97
N LYS A 142 -2.47 2.85 -28.17
CA LYS A 142 -3.28 3.98 -28.62
C LYS A 142 -2.51 4.97 -29.48
N GLN A 143 -1.22 5.20 -29.17
CA GLN A 143 -0.31 6.02 -30.01
C GLN A 143 0.07 5.32 -31.31
N ALA A 144 0.27 4.01 -31.31
CA ALA A 144 0.52 3.23 -32.50
C ALA A 144 -0.72 3.08 -33.41
N ALA A 145 -1.92 3.18 -32.84
CA ALA A 145 -3.19 3.12 -33.56
C ALA A 145 -3.71 4.51 -34.03
N ALA A 146 -3.07 5.61 -33.63
CA ALA A 146 -3.39 6.93 -34.13
C ALA A 146 -2.75 7.10 -35.54
N PRO A 147 -3.56 7.17 -36.61
CA PRO A 147 -3.01 7.34 -37.95
C PRO A 147 -2.28 8.70 -38.01
N ALA A 148 -1.11 8.70 -38.64
CA ALA A 148 -0.30 9.87 -38.96
C ALA A 148 -1.10 10.91 -39.77
N LYS A 149 -1.98 11.61 -39.12
CA LYS A 149 -2.63 12.83 -39.61
C LYS A 149 -1.87 14.01 -39.00
N VAL A 150 -0.90 14.51 -39.71
CA VAL A 150 -0.47 15.89 -39.85
C VAL A 150 0.96 15.91 -40.44
N SER A 151 1.08 15.65 -41.70
CA SER A 151 2.21 16.14 -42.49
C SER A 151 1.76 16.44 -43.94
N LYS A 152 0.63 17.12 -44.11
CA LYS A 152 0.21 17.64 -45.43
C LYS A 152 -0.36 19.05 -45.33
N LYS A 153 0.27 19.93 -44.52
CA LYS A 153 -0.11 21.34 -44.53
C LYS A 153 1.12 22.24 -44.36
N ALA A 154 2.16 21.97 -45.13
CA ALA A 154 3.31 22.86 -45.29
C ALA A 154 3.91 22.69 -46.68
N LYS A 155 3.07 22.79 -47.71
CA LYS A 155 3.50 23.06 -49.10
C LYS A 155 2.29 23.58 -49.87
N ASN A 156 2.00 24.82 -49.67
CA ASN A 156 1.44 25.76 -50.64
C ASN A 156 1.67 27.16 -50.10
#